data_7b457edae29c55529399d79d322b16c4
#
_entry.id   7b457edae29c55529399d79d322b16c4
#
_cell.length_a   1.000
_cell.length_b   1.000
_cell.length_c   1.000
_cell.angle_alpha   90.00
_cell.angle_beta   90.00
_cell.angle_gamma   90.00
#
_symmetry.space_group_name_H-M   'P 1'
#
loop_
_entity.id
_entity.type
_entity.pdbx_description
1 polymer ?
#
loop_
_entity_poly.entity_id
_entity_poly.type
_entity_poly.pdbx_seq_one_letter_code
_entity_poly.pdbx_strand_id
1 'polypeptide(L)'
;MPLDTRLRKFSPHVVWLVVLLIALQVRDVAKAVGLPIPKIPVPYGGGIADNLLSVVVVLVAAALLRPGTPGEIAARLGLRWNGLRGPALTLLATLPCWLGLWTQSTSVGTGDLLGLLWLALLFPLAEEIVFRGFGFVFACRALAWRPAIAALVQAVVFGGVHWLGAGGGGGDALLIFAITGIGALLFAIVDAQDGYTIWSGWVLHVSLNAAWTVSAVSDSAASGWLGMALRLSAVFLAMGLLRLFVTPSRSLRADVAS
;
A
#
# COMPACT_ATOMS: atom_id res chain seq x y z
N MET A 1 4.55 33.00 -16.65
CA MET A 1 3.29 32.71 -15.97
C MET A 1 3.57 31.53 -15.02
N PRO A 2 3.54 31.68 -13.69
CA PRO A 2 3.95 30.62 -12.78
C PRO A 2 2.98 29.43 -12.89
N LEU A 3 3.53 28.21 -12.86
CA LEU A 3 2.80 26.92 -12.92
C LEU A 3 1.66 26.83 -11.88
N ASP A 4 1.83 27.54 -10.78
CA ASP A 4 0.91 27.61 -9.63
C ASP A 4 -0.50 28.14 -9.96
N THR A 5 -0.63 29.02 -10.96
CA THR A 5 -1.94 29.60 -11.35
C THR A 5 -2.79 28.68 -12.22
N ARG A 6 -2.20 27.69 -12.90
CA ARG A 6 -2.96 26.77 -13.76
C ARG A 6 -3.53 25.58 -12.99
N LEU A 7 -2.81 25.08 -11.98
CA LEU A 7 -3.27 23.95 -11.13
C LEU A 7 -4.40 24.38 -10.16
N ARG A 8 -4.48 25.67 -9.80
CA ARG A 8 -5.59 26.22 -8.99
C ARG A 8 -6.97 26.15 -9.66
N LYS A 9 -7.03 25.88 -10.98
CA LYS A 9 -8.31 25.72 -11.70
C LYS A 9 -8.97 24.36 -11.45
N PHE A 10 -8.23 23.36 -11.03
CA PHE A 10 -8.78 22.04 -10.72
C PHE A 10 -8.93 21.85 -9.21
N SER A 11 -10.04 21.25 -8.81
CA SER A 11 -10.22 20.86 -7.40
C SER A 11 -9.06 19.96 -6.95
N PRO A 12 -8.42 20.22 -5.79
CA PRO A 12 -7.37 19.36 -5.25
C PRO A 12 -7.78 17.89 -5.15
N HIS A 13 -9.05 17.62 -4.94
CA HIS A 13 -9.62 16.27 -4.89
C HIS A 13 -9.56 15.58 -6.26
N VAL A 14 -9.84 16.32 -7.34
CA VAL A 14 -9.75 15.75 -8.70
C VAL A 14 -8.30 15.45 -9.06
N VAL A 15 -7.38 16.37 -8.77
CA VAL A 15 -5.95 16.14 -9.03
C VAL A 15 -5.45 14.95 -8.23
N TRP A 16 -5.80 14.86 -6.95
CA TRP A 16 -5.46 13.71 -6.10
C TRP A 16 -5.97 12.39 -6.70
N LEU A 17 -7.24 12.34 -7.11
CA LEU A 17 -7.83 11.13 -7.69
C LEU A 17 -7.14 10.74 -9.01
N VAL A 18 -6.88 11.69 -9.90
CA VAL A 18 -6.18 11.44 -11.16
C VAL A 18 -4.78 10.90 -10.91
N VAL A 19 -4.04 11.50 -9.98
CA VAL A 19 -2.70 11.03 -9.61
C VAL A 19 -2.76 9.62 -9.06
N LEU A 20 -3.72 9.32 -8.18
CA LEU A 20 -3.89 7.98 -7.61
C LEU A 20 -4.23 6.94 -8.67
N LEU A 21 -5.06 7.29 -9.66
CA LEU A 21 -5.44 6.39 -10.76
C LEU A 21 -4.27 6.07 -11.69
N ILE A 22 -3.37 7.02 -11.94
CA ILE A 22 -2.20 6.81 -12.81
C ILE A 22 -0.99 6.24 -12.05
N ALA A 23 -0.99 6.27 -10.72
CA ALA A 23 0.06 5.69 -9.91
C ALA A 23 0.14 4.17 -10.18
N LEU A 24 1.36 3.63 -10.21
CA LEU A 24 1.71 2.27 -10.68
C LEU A 24 1.40 1.97 -12.16
N GLN A 25 0.81 2.92 -12.90
CA GLN A 25 0.54 2.82 -14.34
C GLN A 25 1.29 3.90 -15.13
N VAL A 26 2.24 4.61 -14.49
CA VAL A 26 2.91 5.80 -15.08
C VAL A 26 3.58 5.45 -16.40
N ARG A 27 4.25 4.30 -16.49
CA ARG A 27 4.94 3.88 -17.72
C ARG A 27 3.96 3.50 -18.83
N ASP A 28 2.85 2.87 -18.49
CA ASP A 28 1.82 2.52 -19.47
C ASP A 28 1.09 3.77 -19.97
N VAL A 29 0.79 4.70 -19.09
CA VAL A 29 0.23 6.02 -19.47
C VAL A 29 1.21 6.77 -20.35
N ALA A 30 2.49 6.84 -19.99
CA ALA A 30 3.53 7.48 -20.80
C ALA A 30 3.64 6.83 -22.18
N LYS A 31 3.63 5.50 -22.26
CA LYS A 31 3.63 4.75 -23.53
C LYS A 31 2.41 5.07 -24.38
N ALA A 32 1.22 5.15 -23.77
CA ALA A 32 -0.03 5.46 -24.49
C ALA A 32 -0.03 6.86 -25.11
N VAL A 33 0.71 7.82 -24.54
CA VAL A 33 0.86 9.18 -25.11
C VAL A 33 2.13 9.35 -25.96
N GLY A 34 2.78 8.25 -26.35
CA GLY A 34 3.94 8.27 -27.25
C GLY A 34 5.29 8.60 -26.59
N LEU A 35 5.37 8.56 -25.26
CA LEU A 35 6.57 8.83 -24.46
C LEU A 35 7.02 7.59 -23.68
N PRO A 36 7.45 6.51 -24.35
CA PRO A 36 7.76 5.25 -23.68
C PRO A 36 8.97 5.42 -22.74
N ILE A 37 8.78 5.06 -21.46
CA ILE A 37 9.86 5.03 -20.47
C ILE A 37 10.43 3.62 -20.42
N PRO A 38 11.75 3.41 -20.70
CA PRO A 38 12.35 2.10 -20.71
C PRO A 38 12.38 1.46 -19.32
N LYS A 39 12.40 0.13 -19.26
CA LYS A 39 12.73 -0.59 -18.04
C LYS A 39 14.21 -0.43 -17.69
N ILE A 40 14.56 -0.49 -16.41
CA ILE A 40 15.94 -0.54 -15.96
C ILE A 40 16.52 -1.91 -16.38
N PRO A 41 17.74 -1.99 -16.94
CA PRO A 41 18.31 -3.24 -17.48
C PRO A 41 18.89 -4.14 -16.36
N VAL A 42 18.06 -4.47 -15.36
CA VAL A 42 18.41 -5.36 -14.24
C VAL A 42 17.21 -6.29 -13.95
N PRO A 43 17.41 -7.39 -13.20
CA PRO A 43 16.30 -8.20 -12.71
C PRO A 43 15.27 -7.31 -11.98
N TYR A 44 13.98 -7.58 -12.17
CA TYR A 44 12.86 -6.76 -11.67
C TYR A 44 12.84 -5.30 -12.18
N GLY A 45 13.69 -4.92 -13.14
CA GLY A 45 13.90 -3.52 -13.54
C GLY A 45 12.66 -2.80 -14.09
N GLY A 46 11.67 -3.53 -14.61
CA GLY A 46 10.35 -2.99 -14.95
C GLY A 46 9.61 -2.53 -13.68
N GLY A 47 9.41 -3.43 -12.74
CA GLY A 47 8.76 -3.13 -11.47
C GLY A 47 9.49 -2.07 -10.63
N ILE A 48 10.84 -2.08 -10.65
CA ILE A 48 11.62 -1.03 -9.99
C ILE A 48 11.30 0.33 -10.59
N ALA A 49 11.29 0.46 -11.92
CA ALA A 49 10.97 1.71 -12.59
C ALA A 49 9.53 2.17 -12.29
N ASP A 50 8.55 1.25 -12.34
CA ASP A 50 7.15 1.55 -12.08
C ASP A 50 6.93 2.03 -10.65
N ASN A 51 7.46 1.32 -9.67
CA ASN A 51 7.32 1.69 -8.26
C ASN A 51 8.05 3.00 -7.92
N LEU A 52 9.27 3.20 -8.43
CA LEU A 52 10.03 4.42 -8.20
C LEU A 52 9.32 5.64 -8.79
N LEU A 53 8.86 5.55 -10.05
CA LEU A 53 8.11 6.63 -10.70
C LEU A 53 6.83 6.95 -9.95
N SER A 54 6.11 5.94 -9.49
CA SER A 54 4.88 6.09 -8.72
C SER A 54 5.11 6.85 -7.43
N VAL A 55 6.15 6.47 -6.67
CA VAL A 55 6.54 7.17 -5.44
C VAL A 55 6.90 8.62 -5.74
N VAL A 56 7.72 8.89 -6.76
CA VAL A 56 8.09 10.25 -7.15
C VAL A 56 6.85 11.08 -7.53
N VAL A 57 5.95 10.52 -8.33
CA VAL A 57 4.73 11.21 -8.76
C VAL A 57 3.84 11.58 -7.57
N VAL A 58 3.61 10.67 -6.62
CA VAL A 58 2.77 10.97 -5.46
C VAL A 58 3.42 11.94 -4.48
N LEU A 59 4.75 11.89 -4.30
CA LEU A 59 5.49 12.84 -3.46
C LEU A 59 5.43 14.25 -4.05
N VAL A 60 5.65 14.39 -5.36
CA VAL A 60 5.53 15.67 -6.07
C VAL A 60 4.10 16.19 -6.01
N ALA A 61 3.11 15.33 -6.25
CA ALA A 61 1.70 15.72 -6.16
C ALA A 61 1.32 16.17 -4.75
N ALA A 62 1.77 15.47 -3.70
CA ALA A 62 1.52 15.88 -2.32
C ALA A 62 2.12 17.25 -2.02
N ALA A 63 3.36 17.51 -2.46
CA ALA A 63 4.04 18.78 -2.29
C ALA A 63 3.34 19.94 -3.04
N LEU A 64 2.83 19.67 -4.25
CA LEU A 64 2.11 20.69 -5.05
C LEU A 64 0.70 20.94 -4.51
N LEU A 65 -0.02 19.90 -4.10
CA LEU A 65 -1.38 20.03 -3.57
C LEU A 65 -1.43 20.70 -2.20
N ARG A 66 -0.45 20.44 -1.37
CA ARG A 66 -0.31 20.99 0.00
C ARG A 66 1.15 21.32 0.28
N PRO A 67 1.64 22.46 -0.19
CA PRO A 67 3.01 22.91 0.06
C PRO A 67 3.34 22.95 1.55
N GLY A 68 4.59 22.66 1.89
CA GLY A 68 5.08 22.64 3.26
C GLY A 68 6.53 22.17 3.30
N THR A 69 7.08 22.11 4.49
CA THR A 69 8.41 21.51 4.72
C THR A 69 8.41 20.02 4.43
N PRO A 70 9.54 19.41 4.11
CA PRO A 70 9.63 17.95 3.92
C PRO A 70 9.04 17.14 5.08
N GLY A 71 9.23 17.61 6.33
CA GLY A 71 8.67 16.97 7.52
C GLY A 71 7.14 17.03 7.60
N GLU A 72 6.54 18.15 7.18
CA GLU A 72 5.08 18.28 7.10
C GLU A 72 4.49 17.43 6.00
N ILE A 73 5.13 17.38 4.83
CA ILE A 73 4.70 16.50 3.72
C ILE A 73 4.79 15.04 4.15
N ALA A 74 5.90 14.63 4.77
CA ALA A 74 6.05 13.28 5.31
C ALA A 74 4.99 12.94 6.36
N ALA A 75 4.66 13.89 7.25
CA ALA A 75 3.59 13.69 8.24
C ALA A 75 2.22 13.52 7.60
N ARG A 76 1.88 14.33 6.58
CA ARG A 76 0.62 14.24 5.84
C ARG A 76 0.50 12.94 5.05
N LEU A 77 1.62 12.35 4.64
CA LEU A 77 1.69 11.06 3.95
C LEU A 77 1.81 9.86 4.92
N GLY A 78 1.76 10.07 6.23
CA GLY A 78 1.94 8.98 7.19
C GLY A 78 3.34 8.38 7.24
N LEU A 79 4.35 9.07 6.68
CA LEU A 79 5.75 8.60 6.64
C LEU A 79 6.53 8.95 7.91
N ARG A 80 5.95 9.78 8.79
CA ARG A 80 6.60 10.10 10.07
C ARG A 80 6.61 8.87 10.96
N TRP A 81 7.80 8.52 11.44
CA TRP A 81 7.98 7.40 12.36
C TRP A 81 7.27 7.67 13.70
N ASN A 82 6.46 6.73 14.17
CA ASN A 82 5.69 6.82 15.42
C ASN A 82 6.13 5.80 16.49
N GLY A 83 7.20 5.06 16.24
CA GLY A 83 7.78 4.09 17.17
C GLY A 83 7.63 2.64 16.72
N LEU A 84 8.22 1.73 17.49
CA LEU A 84 8.28 0.29 17.17
C LEU A 84 7.05 -0.49 17.62
N ARG A 85 6.19 0.07 18.48
CA ARG A 85 5.12 -0.68 19.14
C ARG A 85 4.11 -1.23 18.14
N GLY A 86 3.60 -0.38 17.25
CA GLY A 86 2.67 -0.80 16.20
C GLY A 86 3.27 -1.86 15.26
N PRO A 87 4.41 -1.56 14.59
CA PRO A 87 5.14 -2.52 13.77
C PRO A 87 5.44 -3.86 14.46
N ALA A 88 5.86 -3.87 15.71
CA ALA A 88 6.15 -5.10 16.46
C ALA A 88 4.88 -5.93 16.73
N LEU A 89 3.77 -5.28 17.08
CA LEU A 89 2.49 -5.96 17.28
C LEU A 89 1.95 -6.56 15.97
N THR A 90 2.09 -5.84 14.86
CA THR A 90 1.67 -6.36 13.55
C THR A 90 2.56 -7.52 13.09
N LEU A 91 3.87 -7.46 13.33
CA LEU A 91 4.76 -8.58 13.06
C LEU A 91 4.36 -9.82 13.89
N LEU A 92 4.10 -9.65 15.19
CA LEU A 92 3.62 -10.72 16.07
C LEU A 92 2.31 -11.34 15.56
N ALA A 93 1.39 -10.51 15.06
CA ALA A 93 0.13 -10.95 14.52
C ALA A 93 0.25 -11.85 13.28
N THR A 94 1.37 -11.81 12.57
CA THR A 94 1.60 -12.66 11.39
C THR A 94 2.10 -14.07 11.72
N LEU A 95 2.49 -14.36 12.97
CA LEU A 95 3.00 -15.67 13.37
C LEU A 95 2.09 -16.85 12.97
N PRO A 96 0.76 -16.81 13.17
CA PRO A 96 -0.12 -17.88 12.73
C PRO A 96 -0.06 -18.12 11.22
N CYS A 97 0.08 -17.04 10.43
CA CYS A 97 0.23 -17.15 8.97
C CYS A 97 1.56 -17.83 8.60
N TRP A 98 2.66 -17.44 9.22
CA TRP A 98 3.96 -18.07 9.03
C TRP A 98 3.92 -19.56 9.37
N LEU A 99 3.41 -19.92 10.54
CA LEU A 99 3.32 -21.30 10.98
C LEU A 99 2.39 -22.12 10.07
N GLY A 100 1.22 -21.57 9.72
CA GLY A 100 0.27 -22.26 8.86
C GLY A 100 0.76 -22.46 7.43
N LEU A 101 1.51 -21.52 6.85
CA LEU A 101 2.13 -21.68 5.53
C LEU A 101 3.33 -22.64 5.61
N TRP A 102 4.12 -22.59 6.67
CA TRP A 102 5.22 -23.52 6.89
C TRP A 102 4.77 -24.97 6.88
N THR A 103 3.63 -25.29 7.49
CA THR A 103 3.08 -26.66 7.48
C THR A 103 2.64 -27.16 6.10
N GLN A 104 2.46 -26.26 5.16
CA GLN A 104 2.08 -26.55 3.77
C GLN A 104 3.29 -26.48 2.81
N SER A 105 4.45 -26.12 3.32
CA SER A 105 5.67 -25.99 2.54
C SER A 105 6.15 -27.37 2.08
N THR A 106 6.41 -27.53 0.80
CA THR A 106 7.03 -28.74 0.23
C THR A 106 8.55 -28.68 0.26
N SER A 107 9.11 -27.48 0.41
CA SER A 107 10.55 -27.23 0.57
C SER A 107 10.73 -25.87 1.24
N VAL A 108 11.82 -25.72 2.00
CA VAL A 108 12.26 -24.38 2.40
C VAL A 108 12.85 -23.76 1.15
N GLY A 109 12.18 -22.73 0.61
CA GLY A 109 12.73 -21.99 -0.51
C GLY A 109 14.08 -21.43 -0.07
N THR A 110 15.15 -21.83 -0.74
CA THR A 110 16.45 -21.14 -0.67
C THR A 110 16.23 -19.80 -1.37
N GLY A 111 15.57 -18.88 -0.67
CA GLY A 111 14.94 -17.73 -1.27
C GLY A 111 15.91 -16.97 -2.16
N ASP A 112 15.46 -16.64 -3.35
CA ASP A 112 16.03 -15.56 -4.14
C ASP A 112 16.04 -14.31 -3.25
N LEU A 113 17.20 -14.01 -2.63
CA LEU A 113 17.35 -12.84 -1.76
C LEU A 113 16.96 -11.55 -2.48
N LEU A 114 17.20 -11.50 -3.79
CA LEU A 114 16.83 -10.37 -4.63
C LEU A 114 15.30 -10.29 -4.78
N GLY A 115 14.63 -11.42 -4.95
CA GLY A 115 13.17 -11.51 -4.95
C GLY A 115 12.57 -11.09 -3.61
N LEU A 116 13.12 -11.55 -2.48
CA LEU A 116 12.69 -11.09 -1.15
C LEU A 116 12.87 -9.58 -0.98
N LEU A 117 14.01 -9.03 -1.42
CA LEU A 117 14.27 -7.60 -1.35
C LEU A 117 13.23 -6.79 -2.14
N TRP A 118 12.96 -7.19 -3.39
CA TRP A 118 12.04 -6.42 -4.24
C TRP A 118 10.58 -6.77 -3.98
N LEU A 119 10.20 -8.05 -4.02
CA LEU A 119 8.80 -8.46 -4.01
C LEU A 119 8.19 -8.47 -2.59
N ALA A 120 9.00 -8.73 -1.56
CA ALA A 120 8.48 -8.75 -0.20
C ALA A 120 8.74 -7.45 0.58
N LEU A 121 9.78 -6.67 0.27
CA LEU A 121 10.16 -5.50 1.07
C LEU A 121 9.92 -4.17 0.33
N LEU A 122 10.54 -3.95 -0.83
CA LEU A 122 10.60 -2.62 -1.46
C LEU A 122 9.36 -2.30 -2.30
N PHE A 123 8.81 -3.24 -3.06
CA PHE A 123 7.56 -3.00 -3.79
C PHE A 123 6.38 -2.79 -2.83
N PRO A 124 6.20 -3.59 -1.77
CA PRO A 124 5.24 -3.27 -0.72
C PRO A 124 5.44 -1.88 -0.11
N LEU A 125 6.67 -1.43 0.13
CA LEU A 125 6.90 -0.08 0.64
C LEU A 125 6.38 0.99 -0.33
N ALA A 126 6.68 0.84 -1.61
CA ALA A 126 6.21 1.77 -2.63
C ALA A 126 4.67 1.78 -2.73
N GLU A 127 4.04 0.60 -2.69
CA GLU A 127 2.57 0.47 -2.68
C GLU A 127 1.95 1.09 -1.43
N GLU A 128 2.56 0.90 -0.25
CA GLU A 128 2.08 1.56 0.97
C GLU A 128 2.21 3.09 0.89
N ILE A 129 3.32 3.62 0.34
CA ILE A 129 3.47 5.08 0.13
C ILE A 129 2.39 5.61 -0.83
N VAL A 130 2.14 4.91 -1.93
CA VAL A 130 1.18 5.34 -2.96
C VAL A 130 -0.25 5.23 -2.46
N PHE A 131 -0.67 4.06 -2.01
CA PHE A 131 -2.09 3.82 -1.72
C PHE A 131 -2.47 4.18 -0.28
N ARG A 132 -1.68 3.82 0.71
CA ARG A 132 -1.99 4.14 2.11
C ARG A 132 -1.49 5.54 2.45
N GLY A 133 -0.26 5.88 2.08
CA GLY A 133 0.29 7.22 2.32
C GLY A 133 -0.47 8.29 1.57
N PHE A 134 -0.43 8.29 0.25
CA PHE A 134 -1.07 9.31 -0.58
C PHE A 134 -2.58 9.06 -0.74
N GLY A 135 -2.99 7.83 -1.03
CA GLY A 135 -4.39 7.49 -1.29
C GLY A 135 -5.29 7.59 -0.05
N PHE A 136 -4.80 7.21 1.13
CA PHE A 136 -5.61 7.20 2.35
C PHE A 136 -5.23 8.31 3.34
N VAL A 137 -3.98 8.29 3.86
CA VAL A 137 -3.59 9.21 4.95
C VAL A 137 -3.58 10.66 4.49
N PHE A 138 -3.03 10.95 3.31
CA PHE A 138 -3.03 12.31 2.74
C PHE A 138 -4.44 12.80 2.42
N ALA A 139 -5.31 11.95 1.90
CA ALA A 139 -6.71 12.30 1.68
C ALA A 139 -7.41 12.71 2.99
N CYS A 140 -7.18 11.97 4.07
CA CYS A 140 -7.73 12.31 5.39
C CYS A 140 -7.14 13.58 5.98
N ARG A 141 -5.79 13.67 6.02
CA ARG A 141 -5.08 14.75 6.74
C ARG A 141 -4.95 16.05 5.97
N ALA A 142 -4.82 15.97 4.64
CA ALA A 142 -4.54 17.13 3.81
C ALA A 142 -5.75 17.60 3.00
N LEU A 143 -6.68 16.70 2.67
CA LEU A 143 -7.86 17.01 1.87
C LEU A 143 -9.17 16.90 2.65
N ALA A 144 -9.12 16.60 3.96
CA ALA A 144 -10.27 16.49 4.86
C ALA A 144 -11.33 15.47 4.41
N TRP A 145 -10.91 14.37 3.77
CA TRP A 145 -11.82 13.29 3.42
C TRP A 145 -12.23 12.49 4.66
N ARG A 146 -13.48 12.03 4.66
CA ARG A 146 -13.93 11.05 5.67
C ARG A 146 -13.11 9.78 5.52
N PRO A 147 -12.54 9.21 6.61
CA PRO A 147 -11.68 8.04 6.54
C PRO A 147 -12.27 6.85 5.79
N ALA A 148 -13.57 6.57 5.99
CA ALA A 148 -14.26 5.48 5.29
C ALA A 148 -14.28 5.69 3.77
N ILE A 149 -14.49 6.93 3.30
CA ILE A 149 -14.52 7.23 1.86
C ILE A 149 -13.10 7.16 1.28
N ALA A 150 -12.11 7.73 1.95
CA ALA A 150 -10.71 7.67 1.51
C ALA A 150 -10.23 6.21 1.43
N ALA A 151 -10.54 5.39 2.45
CA ALA A 151 -10.22 3.97 2.47
C ALA A 151 -10.89 3.21 1.32
N LEU A 152 -12.17 3.48 1.05
CA LEU A 152 -12.89 2.83 -0.05
C LEU A 152 -12.31 3.22 -1.42
N VAL A 153 -12.07 4.51 -1.66
CA VAL A 153 -11.56 4.97 -2.96
C VAL A 153 -10.17 4.38 -3.25
N GLN A 154 -9.23 4.47 -2.29
CA GLN A 154 -7.91 3.87 -2.48
C GLN A 154 -7.98 2.35 -2.66
N ALA A 155 -8.88 1.66 -1.98
CA ALA A 155 -9.05 0.21 -2.10
C ALA A 155 -9.58 -0.20 -3.48
N VAL A 156 -10.56 0.55 -4.01
CA VAL A 156 -11.07 0.32 -5.38
C VAL A 156 -9.98 0.56 -6.42
N VAL A 157 -9.18 1.63 -6.27
CA VAL A 157 -8.07 1.91 -7.20
C VAL A 157 -6.99 0.83 -7.09
N PHE A 158 -6.60 0.43 -5.87
CA PHE A 158 -5.61 -0.64 -5.65
C PHE A 158 -6.07 -1.98 -6.26
N GLY A 159 -7.32 -2.38 -5.99
CA GLY A 159 -7.90 -3.57 -6.60
C GLY A 159 -7.95 -3.47 -8.14
N GLY A 160 -8.30 -2.29 -8.66
CA GLY A 160 -8.34 -2.02 -10.10
C GLY A 160 -6.98 -2.17 -10.79
N VAL A 161 -5.90 -1.69 -10.17
CA VAL A 161 -4.53 -1.87 -10.68
C VAL A 161 -4.17 -3.37 -10.76
N HIS A 162 -4.50 -4.14 -9.72
CA HIS A 162 -4.26 -5.58 -9.69
C HIS A 162 -5.13 -6.35 -10.68
N TRP A 163 -6.38 -5.93 -10.87
CA TRP A 163 -7.26 -6.47 -11.90
C TRP A 163 -6.70 -6.28 -13.31
N LEU A 164 -6.20 -5.07 -13.60
CA LEU A 164 -5.54 -4.78 -14.89
C LEU A 164 -4.26 -5.62 -15.05
N GLY A 165 -3.44 -5.73 -14.01
CA GLY A 165 -2.23 -6.57 -13.99
C GLY A 165 -2.50 -8.05 -14.21
N ALA A 166 -3.70 -8.52 -13.82
CA ALA A 166 -4.18 -9.89 -14.06
C ALA A 166 -4.85 -10.09 -15.43
N GLY A 167 -4.73 -9.12 -16.34
CA GLY A 167 -5.28 -9.18 -17.70
C GLY A 167 -6.65 -8.53 -17.87
N GLY A 168 -7.25 -7.96 -16.83
CA GLY A 168 -8.44 -7.10 -16.94
C GLY A 168 -9.74 -7.80 -17.32
N GLY A 169 -9.82 -9.13 -17.23
CA GLY A 169 -11.02 -9.89 -17.63
C GLY A 169 -11.15 -11.23 -16.92
N GLY A 170 -12.35 -11.82 -16.98
CA GLY A 170 -12.60 -13.13 -16.40
C GLY A 170 -12.75 -13.19 -14.87
N GLY A 171 -13.07 -14.40 -14.37
CA GLY A 171 -13.33 -14.64 -12.96
C GLY A 171 -12.10 -14.47 -12.06
N ASP A 172 -10.94 -14.91 -12.55
CA ASP A 172 -9.69 -14.85 -11.78
C ASP A 172 -9.22 -13.41 -11.54
N ALA A 173 -9.28 -12.54 -12.54
CA ALA A 173 -8.96 -11.13 -12.40
C ALA A 173 -9.94 -10.44 -11.45
N LEU A 174 -11.24 -10.77 -11.50
CA LEU A 174 -12.24 -10.23 -10.58
C LEU A 174 -12.00 -10.71 -9.14
N LEU A 175 -11.59 -11.96 -8.95
CA LEU A 175 -11.20 -12.47 -7.63
C LEU A 175 -9.98 -11.73 -7.08
N ILE A 176 -8.97 -11.49 -7.91
CA ILE A 176 -7.79 -10.69 -7.54
C ILE A 176 -8.19 -9.26 -7.14
N PHE A 177 -9.08 -8.62 -7.92
CA PHE A 177 -9.64 -7.31 -7.55
C PHE A 177 -10.28 -7.34 -6.16
N ALA A 178 -11.14 -8.33 -5.91
CA ALA A 178 -11.86 -8.41 -4.63
C ALA A 178 -10.90 -8.66 -3.46
N ILE A 179 -9.95 -9.60 -3.58
CA ILE A 179 -9.00 -9.92 -2.53
C ILE A 179 -8.11 -8.72 -2.22
N THR A 180 -7.53 -8.09 -3.24
CA THR A 180 -6.62 -6.95 -3.06
C THR A 180 -7.36 -5.71 -2.58
N GLY A 181 -8.57 -5.45 -3.08
CA GLY A 181 -9.40 -4.34 -2.62
C GLY A 181 -9.84 -4.49 -1.16
N ILE A 182 -10.32 -5.68 -0.76
CA ILE A 182 -10.65 -5.96 0.65
C ILE A 182 -9.40 -5.84 1.52
N GLY A 183 -8.29 -6.42 1.09
CA GLY A 183 -7.00 -6.28 1.77
C GLY A 183 -6.63 -4.80 1.98
N ALA A 184 -6.77 -3.99 0.93
CA ALA A 184 -6.47 -2.56 0.99
C ALA A 184 -7.34 -1.79 1.98
N LEU A 185 -8.63 -2.14 2.13
CA LEU A 185 -9.51 -1.58 3.17
C LEU A 185 -9.02 -1.94 4.57
N LEU A 186 -8.67 -3.21 4.79
CA LEU A 186 -8.20 -3.69 6.10
C LEU A 186 -6.86 -3.04 6.48
N PHE A 187 -5.95 -2.87 5.53
CA PHE A 187 -4.68 -2.16 5.77
C PHE A 187 -4.91 -0.68 6.12
N ALA A 188 -5.84 0.01 5.48
CA ALA A 188 -6.20 1.37 5.87
C ALA A 188 -6.71 1.45 7.32
N ILE A 189 -7.41 0.42 7.81
CA ILE A 189 -7.82 0.34 9.22
C ILE A 189 -6.61 0.13 10.14
N VAL A 190 -5.67 -0.75 9.76
CA VAL A 190 -4.40 -0.96 10.49
C VAL A 190 -3.66 0.37 10.64
N ASP A 191 -3.48 1.11 9.54
CA ASP A 191 -2.78 2.39 9.55
C ASP A 191 -3.51 3.47 10.36
N ALA A 192 -4.85 3.50 10.28
CA ALA A 192 -5.65 4.41 11.12
C ALA A 192 -5.50 4.10 12.62
N GLN A 193 -5.43 2.82 13.00
CA GLN A 193 -5.22 2.38 14.37
C GLN A 193 -3.80 2.68 14.87
N ASP A 194 -2.80 2.67 13.97
CA ASP A 194 -1.41 3.06 14.27
C ASP A 194 -1.18 4.57 14.10
N GLY A 195 -2.20 5.38 14.32
CA GLY A 195 -2.09 6.84 14.30
C GLY A 195 -1.93 7.44 12.91
N TYR A 196 -2.50 6.82 11.89
CA TYR A 196 -2.39 7.23 10.48
C TYR A 196 -0.94 7.26 10.00
N THR A 197 -0.16 6.22 10.31
CA THR A 197 1.16 5.97 9.72
C THR A 197 1.13 4.68 8.91
N ILE A 198 2.01 4.58 7.92
CA ILE A 198 2.05 3.40 7.04
C ILE A 198 2.90 2.25 7.60
N TRP A 199 3.57 2.45 8.75
CA TRP A 199 4.63 1.53 9.18
C TRP A 199 4.10 0.18 9.66
N SER A 200 2.98 0.16 10.36
CA SER A 200 2.33 -1.09 10.76
C SER A 200 1.75 -1.83 9.56
N GLY A 201 1.11 -1.14 8.62
CA GLY A 201 0.64 -1.70 7.36
C GLY A 201 1.79 -2.28 6.53
N TRP A 202 2.89 -1.52 6.39
CA TRP A 202 4.06 -1.99 5.66
C TRP A 202 4.67 -3.25 6.28
N VAL A 203 4.86 -3.31 7.60
CA VAL A 203 5.40 -4.51 8.28
C VAL A 203 4.47 -5.70 8.10
N LEU A 204 3.16 -5.50 8.19
CA LEU A 204 2.16 -6.54 7.89
C LEU A 204 2.31 -7.05 6.45
N HIS A 205 2.38 -6.14 5.47
CA HIS A 205 2.52 -6.46 4.05
C HIS A 205 3.81 -7.24 3.77
N VAL A 206 4.94 -6.72 4.24
CA VAL A 206 6.26 -7.39 4.12
C VAL A 206 6.21 -8.79 4.70
N SER A 207 5.66 -8.94 5.90
CA SER A 207 5.63 -10.22 6.60
C SER A 207 4.76 -11.25 5.88
N LEU A 208 3.60 -10.85 5.37
CA LEU A 208 2.71 -11.74 4.60
C LEU A 208 3.35 -12.17 3.27
N ASN A 209 3.99 -11.24 2.54
CA ASN A 209 4.67 -11.56 1.29
C ASN A 209 5.92 -12.43 1.53
N ALA A 210 6.70 -12.15 2.58
CA ALA A 210 7.86 -12.94 2.94
C ALA A 210 7.48 -14.37 3.37
N ALA A 211 6.43 -14.52 4.18
CA ALA A 211 5.93 -15.83 4.62
C ALA A 211 5.59 -16.73 3.42
N TRP A 212 4.95 -16.15 2.41
CA TRP A 212 4.65 -16.82 1.16
C TRP A 212 5.92 -17.24 0.38
N THR A 213 6.81 -16.28 0.14
CA THR A 213 8.01 -16.49 -0.68
C THR A 213 8.96 -17.52 -0.04
N VAL A 214 9.16 -17.45 1.29
CA VAL A 214 10.06 -18.35 2.03
C VAL A 214 9.47 -19.76 2.15
N SER A 215 8.16 -19.88 2.31
CA SER A 215 7.53 -21.20 2.50
C SER A 215 7.43 -22.00 1.19
N ALA A 216 7.79 -21.44 0.04
CA ALA A 216 7.70 -22.09 -1.26
C ALA A 216 6.37 -22.85 -1.45
N VAL A 217 5.28 -22.20 -1.07
CA VAL A 217 3.93 -22.77 -1.15
C VAL A 217 3.45 -22.66 -2.59
N SER A 218 2.74 -23.69 -3.08
CA SER A 218 2.15 -23.65 -4.43
C SER A 218 1.14 -22.51 -4.58
N ASP A 219 0.98 -21.98 -5.78
CA ASP A 219 0.01 -20.91 -6.07
C ASP A 219 -1.40 -21.31 -5.64
N SER A 220 -1.78 -22.58 -5.78
CA SER A 220 -3.07 -23.10 -5.35
C SER A 220 -3.25 -23.13 -3.83
N ALA A 221 -2.18 -23.41 -3.06
CA ALA A 221 -2.24 -23.33 -1.60
C ALA A 221 -2.33 -21.89 -1.14
N ALA A 222 -1.73 -21.01 -1.84
CA ALA A 222 -1.64 -19.61 -1.58
C ALA A 222 -2.95 -18.86 -1.92
N SER A 223 -3.53 -19.06 -3.06
CA SER A 223 -4.83 -18.52 -3.46
C SER A 223 -6.01 -19.33 -2.88
N GLY A 224 -5.73 -20.52 -2.32
CA GLY A 224 -6.73 -21.36 -1.69
C GLY A 224 -7.33 -20.76 -0.41
N TRP A 225 -8.48 -21.31 0.00
CA TRP A 225 -9.22 -20.84 1.17
C TRP A 225 -8.38 -20.80 2.46
N LEU A 226 -7.46 -21.75 2.65
CA LEU A 226 -6.61 -21.81 3.83
C LEU A 226 -5.57 -20.69 3.84
N GLY A 227 -4.90 -20.44 2.72
CA GLY A 227 -3.97 -19.31 2.57
C GLY A 227 -4.65 -17.97 2.79
N MET A 228 -5.87 -17.81 2.27
CA MET A 228 -6.69 -16.61 2.51
C MET A 228 -7.10 -16.48 3.98
N ALA A 229 -7.55 -17.57 4.61
CA ALA A 229 -7.94 -17.58 6.03
C ALA A 229 -6.75 -17.23 6.95
N LEU A 230 -5.55 -17.74 6.66
CA LEU A 230 -4.33 -17.44 7.40
C LEU A 230 -3.95 -15.96 7.29
N ARG A 231 -4.04 -15.37 6.09
CA ARG A 231 -3.78 -13.94 5.90
C ARG A 231 -4.81 -13.06 6.60
N LEU A 232 -6.10 -13.37 6.43
CA LEU A 232 -7.17 -12.64 7.11
C LEU A 232 -7.05 -12.73 8.64
N SER A 233 -6.71 -13.92 9.17
CA SER A 233 -6.48 -14.09 10.61
C SER A 233 -5.34 -13.21 11.11
N ALA A 234 -4.23 -13.11 10.36
CA ALA A 234 -3.12 -12.23 10.70
C ALA A 234 -3.54 -10.75 10.71
N VAL A 235 -4.34 -10.32 9.71
CA VAL A 235 -4.83 -8.94 9.64
C VAL A 235 -5.79 -8.63 10.81
N PHE A 236 -6.77 -9.50 11.09
CA PHE A 236 -7.69 -9.28 12.20
C PHE A 236 -6.98 -9.33 13.56
N LEU A 237 -5.99 -10.19 13.72
CA LEU A 237 -5.16 -10.22 14.93
C LEU A 237 -4.35 -8.94 15.07
N ALA A 238 -3.75 -8.43 13.99
CA ALA A 238 -3.06 -7.14 13.97
C ALA A 238 -4.00 -5.99 14.40
N MET A 239 -5.18 -5.92 13.81
CA MET A 239 -6.20 -4.92 14.18
C MET A 239 -6.60 -5.04 15.65
N GLY A 240 -6.79 -6.25 16.16
CA GLY A 240 -7.10 -6.50 17.57
C GLY A 240 -5.97 -6.04 18.51
N LEU A 241 -4.73 -6.42 18.21
CA LEU A 241 -3.57 -6.04 19.01
C LEU A 241 -3.32 -4.53 18.99
N LEU A 242 -3.41 -3.88 17.82
CA LEU A 242 -3.28 -2.43 17.72
C LEU A 242 -4.35 -1.71 18.53
N ARG A 243 -5.61 -2.15 18.42
CA ARG A 243 -6.71 -1.55 19.18
C ARG A 243 -6.55 -1.68 20.70
N LEU A 244 -5.99 -2.80 21.16
CA LEU A 244 -5.81 -3.06 22.60
C LEU A 244 -4.57 -2.37 23.16
N PHE A 245 -3.50 -2.30 22.39
CA PHE A 245 -2.19 -1.92 22.92
C PHE A 245 -1.61 -0.62 22.33
N VAL A 246 -2.14 -0.10 21.22
CA VAL A 246 -1.74 1.20 20.68
C VAL A 246 -2.82 2.22 21.02
N THR A 247 -2.52 3.10 21.96
CA THR A 247 -3.42 4.21 22.29
C THR A 247 -3.17 5.34 21.27
N PRO A 248 -4.16 5.71 20.45
CA PRO A 248 -4.00 6.85 19.55
C PRO A 248 -3.73 8.10 20.39
N SER A 249 -2.65 8.83 20.09
CA SER A 249 -2.40 10.11 20.75
C SER A 249 -3.58 11.06 20.51
N ARG A 250 -4.07 11.71 21.57
CA ARG A 250 -5.25 12.61 21.50
C ARG A 250 -5.11 13.74 20.48
N SER A 251 -3.87 14.18 20.20
CA SER A 251 -3.55 15.20 19.19
C SER A 251 -3.98 14.82 17.77
N LEU A 252 -3.92 13.53 17.41
CA LEU A 252 -4.29 13.06 16.06
C LEU A 252 -5.79 12.97 15.83
N ARG A 253 -6.61 12.89 16.88
CA ARG A 253 -8.08 12.92 16.77
C ARG A 253 -8.61 14.34 16.54
N ALA A 254 -7.94 15.36 17.03
CA ALA A 254 -8.37 16.75 16.86
C ALA A 254 -8.14 17.23 15.41
N ASP A 255 -7.05 16.80 14.77
CA ASP A 255 -6.69 17.23 13.41
C ASP A 255 -7.56 16.61 12.29
N VAL A 256 -8.31 15.53 12.60
CA VAL A 256 -9.24 14.87 11.66
C VAL A 256 -10.68 15.31 11.88
N ALA A 257 -10.98 15.94 13.01
CA ALA A 257 -12.33 16.40 13.39
C ALA A 257 -12.56 17.89 13.19
N SER A 258 -11.52 18.66 12.87
CA SER A 258 -11.53 20.09 12.51
C SER A 258 -11.45 20.28 11.00
#